data_b38ea2e9226b5f14262fb75045c52b01
#
_entry.id   b38ea2e9226b5f14262fb75045c52b01
#
_cell.length_a   1.000
_cell.length_b   1.000
_cell.length_c   1.000
_cell.angle_alpha   90.00
_cell.angle_beta   90.00
_cell.angle_gamma   90.00
#
_symmetry.space_group_name_H-M   'P 1'
#
loop_
_entity.id
_entity.type
_entity.pdbx_description
1 polymer ?
#
loop_
_entity_poly.entity_id
_entity_poly.type
_entity_poly.pdbx_seq_one_letter_code
_entity_poly.pdbx_strand_id
1 'polypeptide(L)'
;MKLLVAEDDVFFQRLLAELLGPDYEIVLACTGEEAWEILQRPDAPQLAILDWVMPGLTGPEICRKVRADERLRSMYLLIVTSKNSESDIVAGLRAGADDYITKPPIAAELRARVRVGERVLSLQRAVEAQALANPQVFAGSALRRTSRAEGRKSTSRKEKPVEARTRISAESSSELSSVSCAAPVSSVHSINFLERFHYKG
;
A
#
# COMPACT_ATOMS: atom_id res chain seq x y z
N MET A 1 -14.14 -8.17 5.73
CA MET A 1 -13.35 -6.92 5.66
C MET A 1 -13.00 -6.64 4.19
N LYS A 2 -13.04 -5.36 3.77
CA LYS A 2 -12.63 -4.98 2.41
C LYS A 2 -11.11 -5.04 2.27
N LEU A 3 -10.64 -5.53 1.11
CA LEU A 3 -9.24 -5.62 0.71
C LEU A 3 -9.08 -5.08 -0.70
N LEU A 4 -8.25 -4.06 -0.90
CA LEU A 4 -7.88 -3.58 -2.23
C LEU A 4 -6.82 -4.48 -2.84
N VAL A 5 -6.98 -4.87 -4.10
CA VAL A 5 -5.98 -5.51 -4.94
C VAL A 5 -5.75 -4.63 -6.16
N ALA A 6 -4.62 -3.97 -6.22
CA ALA A 6 -4.18 -3.13 -7.34
C ALA A 6 -3.11 -3.89 -8.14
N GLU A 7 -3.46 -4.27 -9.35
CA GLU A 7 -2.67 -5.14 -10.23
C GLU A 7 -3.13 -4.95 -11.67
N ASP A 8 -2.24 -4.69 -12.60
CA ASP A 8 -2.57 -4.49 -14.02
C ASP A 8 -2.65 -5.79 -14.83
N ASP A 9 -1.96 -6.84 -14.38
CA ASP A 9 -2.11 -8.17 -14.97
C ASP A 9 -3.43 -8.81 -14.49
N VAL A 10 -4.42 -8.85 -15.38
CA VAL A 10 -5.76 -9.40 -15.12
C VAL A 10 -5.72 -10.86 -14.64
N PHE A 11 -4.76 -11.65 -15.13
CA PHE A 11 -4.61 -13.04 -14.70
C PHE A 11 -4.15 -13.09 -13.24
N PHE A 12 -3.14 -12.32 -12.89
CA PHE A 12 -2.61 -12.28 -11.54
C PHE A 12 -3.59 -11.63 -10.56
N GLN A 13 -4.30 -10.59 -11.00
CA GLN A 13 -5.39 -9.96 -10.24
C GLN A 13 -6.49 -10.99 -9.86
N ARG A 14 -6.93 -11.82 -10.84
CA ARG A 14 -7.90 -12.89 -10.60
C ARG A 14 -7.37 -13.95 -9.65
N LEU A 15 -6.12 -14.34 -9.80
CA LEU A 15 -5.47 -15.30 -8.89
C LEU A 15 -5.49 -14.79 -7.44
N LEU A 16 -5.12 -13.53 -7.21
CA LEU A 16 -5.17 -12.93 -5.87
C LEU A 16 -6.61 -12.86 -5.33
N ALA A 17 -7.56 -12.48 -6.17
CA ALA A 17 -8.97 -12.42 -5.81
C ALA A 17 -9.54 -13.83 -5.46
N GLU A 18 -9.16 -14.86 -6.18
CA GLU A 18 -9.57 -16.25 -5.90
C GLU A 18 -8.95 -16.76 -4.60
N LEU A 19 -7.67 -16.48 -4.36
CA LEU A 19 -6.96 -16.91 -3.16
C LEU A 19 -7.49 -16.24 -1.87
N LEU A 20 -7.98 -15.00 -1.95
CA LEU A 20 -8.35 -14.20 -0.80
C LEU A 20 -9.87 -13.97 -0.68
N GLY A 21 -10.62 -14.10 -1.78
CA GLY A 21 -12.06 -13.88 -1.84
C GLY A 21 -12.90 -14.67 -0.84
N PRO A 22 -12.54 -15.90 -0.44
CA PRO A 22 -13.26 -16.63 0.61
C PRO A 22 -13.27 -15.91 1.98
N ASP A 23 -12.24 -15.12 2.29
CA ASP A 23 -12.06 -14.48 3.58
C ASP A 23 -12.31 -12.95 3.53
N TYR A 24 -12.23 -12.33 2.33
CA TYR A 24 -12.24 -10.88 2.14
C TYR A 24 -13.18 -10.44 1.01
N GLU A 25 -13.80 -9.26 1.19
CA GLU A 25 -14.48 -8.54 0.11
C GLU A 25 -13.43 -7.83 -0.75
N ILE A 26 -13.16 -8.37 -1.94
CA ILE A 26 -12.09 -7.87 -2.80
C ILE A 26 -12.58 -6.68 -3.63
N VAL A 27 -11.83 -5.59 -3.58
CA VAL A 27 -11.98 -4.41 -4.44
C VAL A 27 -10.79 -4.40 -5.40
N LEU A 28 -11.06 -4.38 -6.70
CA LEU A 28 -10.04 -4.47 -7.73
C LEU A 28 -9.71 -3.09 -8.31
N ALA A 29 -8.43 -2.88 -8.65
CA ALA A 29 -7.95 -1.76 -9.42
C ALA A 29 -6.94 -2.26 -10.46
N CYS A 30 -7.00 -1.76 -11.70
CA CYS A 30 -6.10 -2.15 -12.78
C CYS A 30 -5.00 -1.12 -13.03
N THR A 31 -5.08 0.05 -12.42
CA THR A 31 -4.08 1.13 -12.50
C THR A 31 -3.83 1.75 -11.14
N GLY A 32 -2.68 2.40 -11.02
CA GLY A 32 -2.34 3.10 -9.79
C GLY A 32 -3.24 4.29 -9.50
N GLU A 33 -3.77 4.97 -10.54
CA GLU A 33 -4.75 6.04 -10.38
C GLU A 33 -6.07 5.50 -9.84
N GLU A 34 -6.59 4.42 -10.42
CA GLU A 34 -7.82 3.78 -9.94
C GLU A 34 -7.68 3.32 -8.48
N ALA A 35 -6.53 2.70 -8.14
CA ALA A 35 -6.22 2.34 -6.76
C ALA A 35 -6.23 3.57 -5.85
N TRP A 36 -5.60 4.66 -6.25
CA TRP A 36 -5.58 5.90 -5.47
C TRP A 36 -6.97 6.50 -5.30
N GLU A 37 -7.81 6.52 -6.36
CA GLU A 37 -9.20 6.98 -6.29
C GLU A 37 -10.05 6.15 -5.30
N ILE A 38 -9.89 4.82 -5.32
CA ILE A 38 -10.56 3.92 -4.37
C ILE A 38 -10.14 4.26 -2.93
N LEU A 39 -8.86 4.50 -2.68
CA LEU A 39 -8.33 4.83 -1.36
C LEU A 39 -8.81 6.19 -0.83
N GLN A 40 -9.25 7.10 -1.71
CA GLN A 40 -9.81 8.39 -1.30
C GLN A 40 -11.27 8.31 -0.85
N ARG A 41 -11.98 7.22 -1.08
CA ARG A 41 -13.39 7.05 -0.73
C ARG A 41 -13.59 6.98 0.79
N PRO A 42 -14.74 7.43 1.30
CA PRO A 42 -15.04 7.32 2.74
C PRO A 42 -15.08 5.88 3.26
N ASP A 43 -15.42 4.92 2.39
CA ASP A 43 -15.55 3.49 2.67
C ASP A 43 -14.35 2.67 2.17
N ALA A 44 -13.21 3.33 1.95
CA ALA A 44 -11.98 2.72 1.44
C ALA A 44 -11.56 1.48 2.25
N PRO A 45 -11.00 0.46 1.57
CA PRO A 45 -10.34 -0.64 2.25
C PRO A 45 -9.19 -0.13 3.13
N GLN A 46 -9.02 -0.71 4.32
CA GLN A 46 -7.89 -0.37 5.19
C GLN A 46 -6.67 -1.28 4.98
N LEU A 47 -6.82 -2.33 4.18
CA LEU A 47 -5.76 -3.23 3.77
C LEU A 47 -5.68 -3.21 2.25
N ALA A 48 -4.46 -3.05 1.70
CA ALA A 48 -4.22 -3.03 0.27
C ALA A 48 -3.04 -3.91 -0.12
N ILE A 49 -3.23 -4.66 -1.20
CA ILE A 49 -2.16 -5.33 -1.95
C ILE A 49 -1.91 -4.50 -3.20
N LEU A 50 -0.66 -4.14 -3.42
CA LEU A 50 -0.23 -3.26 -4.51
C LEU A 50 0.86 -3.94 -5.33
N ASP A 51 0.70 -4.04 -6.65
CA ASP A 51 1.87 -4.30 -7.48
C ASP A 51 2.80 -3.09 -7.49
N TRP A 52 4.07 -3.35 -7.71
CA TRP A 52 5.08 -2.31 -7.84
C TRP A 52 4.91 -1.50 -9.12
N VAL A 53 4.72 -2.20 -10.24
CA VAL A 53 4.66 -1.62 -11.58
C VAL A 53 3.25 -1.71 -12.10
N MET A 54 2.60 -0.57 -12.23
CA MET A 54 1.26 -0.44 -12.81
C MET A 54 1.23 0.81 -13.69
N PRO A 55 0.33 0.88 -14.69
CA PRO A 55 0.06 2.11 -15.40
C PRO A 55 -0.30 3.23 -14.41
N GLY A 56 0.23 4.43 -14.68
CA GLY A 56 0.03 5.61 -13.84
C GLY A 56 0.89 5.59 -12.57
N LEU A 57 0.27 5.56 -11.39
CA LEU A 57 1.00 5.54 -10.12
C LEU A 57 1.56 4.16 -9.82
N THR A 58 2.84 4.11 -9.49
CA THR A 58 3.48 2.87 -9.00
C THR A 58 3.08 2.55 -7.55
N GLY A 59 3.19 1.28 -7.15
CA GLY A 59 2.91 0.87 -5.77
C GLY A 59 3.66 1.67 -4.71
N PRO A 60 4.99 1.90 -4.85
CA PRO A 60 5.74 2.76 -3.92
C PRO A 60 5.28 4.21 -3.90
N GLU A 61 4.78 4.78 -5.01
CA GLU A 61 4.22 6.13 -5.02
C GLU A 61 2.90 6.18 -4.26
N ILE A 62 2.04 5.17 -4.42
CA ILE A 62 0.81 5.03 -3.63
C ILE A 62 1.15 4.93 -2.15
N CYS A 63 2.14 4.11 -1.77
CA CYS A 63 2.58 4.00 -0.38
C CYS A 63 2.98 5.37 0.20
N ARG A 64 3.81 6.16 -0.51
CA ARG A 64 4.20 7.50 -0.06
C ARG A 64 3.00 8.43 0.11
N LYS A 65 2.05 8.41 -0.84
CA LYS A 65 0.83 9.22 -0.77
C LYS A 65 -0.03 8.83 0.44
N VAL A 66 -0.21 7.54 0.69
CA VAL A 66 -0.95 7.03 1.84
C VAL A 66 -0.29 7.46 3.16
N ARG A 67 1.03 7.37 3.27
CA ARG A 67 1.74 7.79 4.50
C ARG A 67 1.75 9.30 4.73
N ALA A 68 1.60 10.09 3.66
CA ALA A 68 1.47 11.54 3.74
C ALA A 68 0.05 12.03 4.11
N ASP A 69 -0.98 11.22 3.91
CA ASP A 69 -2.37 11.54 4.26
C ASP A 69 -2.69 11.07 5.69
N GLU A 70 -3.08 11.97 6.58
CA GLU A 70 -3.39 11.66 7.98
C GLU A 70 -4.55 10.66 8.15
N ARG A 71 -5.48 10.62 7.22
CA ARG A 71 -6.64 9.71 7.26
C ARG A 71 -6.25 8.28 6.84
N LEU A 72 -5.26 8.15 5.97
CA LEU A 72 -4.89 6.89 5.32
C LEU A 72 -3.64 6.26 5.91
N ARG A 73 -2.80 7.02 6.64
CA ARG A 73 -1.49 6.59 7.12
C ARG A 73 -1.48 5.32 7.98
N SER A 74 -2.63 4.98 8.58
CA SER A 74 -2.81 3.76 9.39
C SER A 74 -3.15 2.52 8.55
N MET A 75 -3.35 2.65 7.24
CA MET A 75 -3.61 1.52 6.35
C MET A 75 -2.45 0.54 6.34
N TYR A 76 -2.75 -0.74 6.22
CA TYR A 76 -1.76 -1.77 5.98
C TYR A 76 -1.54 -1.99 4.49
N LEU A 77 -0.29 -1.81 4.04
CA LEU A 77 0.11 -1.85 2.64
C LEU A 77 1.08 -3.00 2.41
N LEU A 78 0.70 -3.98 1.59
CA LEU A 78 1.50 -5.11 1.17
C LEU A 78 1.88 -4.95 -0.31
N ILE A 79 3.17 -4.89 -0.62
CA ILE A 79 3.64 -4.93 -2.02
C ILE A 79 3.81 -6.38 -2.46
N VAL A 80 3.22 -6.73 -3.62
CA VAL A 80 3.38 -8.05 -4.26
C VAL A 80 3.87 -7.83 -5.69
N THR A 81 5.12 -8.19 -5.99
CA THR A 81 5.77 -7.82 -7.26
C THR A 81 6.83 -8.82 -7.73
N SER A 82 7.16 -8.79 -9.01
CA SER A 82 8.27 -9.58 -9.59
C SER A 82 9.66 -9.04 -9.25
N LYS A 83 9.78 -7.83 -8.69
CA LYS A 83 11.05 -7.29 -8.22
C LYS A 83 11.48 -8.03 -6.96
N ASN A 84 12.71 -8.55 -6.95
CA ASN A 84 13.21 -9.43 -5.89
C ASN A 84 14.62 -9.09 -5.39
N SER A 85 15.21 -8.00 -5.89
CA SER A 85 16.51 -7.57 -5.37
C SER A 85 16.37 -7.01 -3.95
N GLU A 86 17.40 -7.17 -3.13
CA GLU A 86 17.43 -6.60 -1.78
C GLU A 86 17.18 -5.08 -1.79
N SER A 87 17.74 -4.39 -2.79
CA SER A 87 17.54 -2.95 -2.97
C SER A 87 16.07 -2.59 -3.27
N ASP A 88 15.36 -3.40 -4.05
CA ASP A 88 13.93 -3.19 -4.33
C ASP A 88 13.08 -3.39 -3.07
N ILE A 89 13.35 -4.47 -2.31
CA ILE A 89 12.65 -4.74 -1.06
C ILE A 89 12.82 -3.57 -0.09
N VAL A 90 14.06 -3.12 0.12
CA VAL A 90 14.36 -1.97 0.99
C VAL A 90 13.69 -0.70 0.48
N ALA A 91 13.66 -0.47 -0.84
CA ALA A 91 13.01 0.70 -1.43
C ALA A 91 11.49 0.69 -1.22
N GLY A 92 10.83 -0.46 -1.37
CA GLY A 92 9.39 -0.63 -1.11
C GLY A 92 9.02 -0.35 0.34
N LEU A 93 9.77 -0.94 1.29
CA LEU A 93 9.55 -0.71 2.72
C LEU A 93 9.84 0.75 3.11
N ARG A 94 10.90 1.37 2.57
CA ARG A 94 11.18 2.80 2.78
C ARG A 94 10.13 3.73 2.18
N ALA A 95 9.43 3.30 1.13
CA ALA A 95 8.32 4.05 0.58
C ALA A 95 7.07 4.04 1.50
N GLY A 96 7.06 3.18 2.51
CA GLY A 96 5.99 3.08 3.49
C GLY A 96 5.13 1.83 3.38
N ALA A 97 5.54 0.82 2.59
CA ALA A 97 4.93 -0.50 2.67
C ALA A 97 5.19 -1.13 4.04
N ASP A 98 4.21 -1.86 4.58
CA ASP A 98 4.33 -2.60 5.85
C ASP A 98 4.95 -3.98 5.62
N ASP A 99 4.76 -4.55 4.42
CA ASP A 99 5.31 -5.85 4.08
C ASP A 99 5.52 -5.98 2.56
N TYR A 100 6.22 -7.03 2.15
CA TYR A 100 6.66 -7.25 0.78
C TYR A 100 6.67 -8.75 0.43
N ILE A 101 6.12 -9.12 -0.73
CA ILE A 101 6.14 -10.49 -1.25
C ILE A 101 6.59 -10.47 -2.71
N THR A 102 7.44 -11.43 -3.09
CA THR A 102 7.83 -11.62 -4.49
C THR A 102 6.84 -12.53 -5.21
N LYS A 103 6.56 -12.21 -6.50
CA LYS A 103 5.75 -13.05 -7.39
C LYS A 103 6.56 -14.25 -7.91
N PRO A 104 5.96 -15.44 -8.05
CA PRO A 104 4.61 -15.80 -7.66
C PRO A 104 4.52 -16.05 -6.15
N PRO A 105 3.53 -15.52 -5.44
CA PRO A 105 3.39 -15.75 -4.01
C PRO A 105 2.95 -17.19 -3.74
N ILE A 106 3.50 -17.78 -2.69
CA ILE A 106 2.95 -19.01 -2.13
C ILE A 106 1.63 -18.67 -1.43
N ALA A 107 0.54 -19.35 -1.79
CA ALA A 107 -0.80 -19.07 -1.27
C ALA A 107 -0.87 -19.02 0.28
N ALA A 108 -0.16 -19.95 0.94
CA ALA A 108 -0.10 -19.98 2.41
C ALA A 108 0.65 -18.77 2.98
N GLU A 109 1.73 -18.32 2.34
CA GLU A 109 2.48 -17.13 2.74
C GLU A 109 1.63 -15.87 2.56
N LEU A 110 1.02 -15.69 1.39
CA LEU A 110 0.16 -14.55 1.11
C LEU A 110 -0.95 -14.40 2.16
N ARG A 111 -1.68 -15.49 2.43
CA ARG A 111 -2.74 -15.50 3.46
C ARG A 111 -2.20 -15.18 4.85
N ALA A 112 -1.03 -15.71 5.21
CA ALA A 112 -0.41 -15.44 6.51
C ALA A 112 -0.06 -13.95 6.68
N ARG A 113 0.50 -13.30 5.65
CA ARG A 113 0.88 -11.88 5.68
C ARG A 113 -0.36 -10.96 5.70
N VAL A 114 -1.39 -11.29 4.91
CA VAL A 114 -2.66 -10.55 4.95
C VAL A 114 -3.30 -10.63 6.34
N ARG A 115 -3.27 -11.80 7.01
CA ARG A 115 -3.75 -11.95 8.39
C ARG A 115 -2.90 -11.17 9.41
N VAL A 116 -1.60 -11.01 9.18
CA VAL A 116 -0.77 -10.11 10.00
C VAL A 116 -1.27 -8.68 9.87
N GLY A 117 -1.53 -8.20 8.66
CA GLY A 117 -2.10 -6.89 8.41
C GLY A 117 -3.45 -6.67 9.11
N GLU A 118 -4.35 -7.63 9.01
CA GLU A 118 -5.64 -7.61 9.70
C GLU A 118 -5.48 -7.49 11.22
N ARG A 119 -4.54 -8.23 11.81
CA ARG A 119 -4.23 -8.15 13.24
C ARG A 119 -3.67 -6.78 13.63
N VAL A 120 -2.77 -6.21 12.81
CA VAL A 120 -2.22 -4.87 13.04
C VAL A 120 -3.34 -3.83 13.05
N LEU A 121 -4.22 -3.85 12.04
CA LEU A 121 -5.37 -2.95 11.95
C LEU A 121 -6.34 -3.10 13.15
N SER A 122 -6.55 -4.33 13.61
CA SER A 122 -7.40 -4.59 14.79
C SER A 122 -6.80 -4.00 16.06
N LEU A 123 -5.48 -4.12 16.24
CA LEU A 123 -4.78 -3.53 17.38
C LEU A 123 -4.79 -1.99 17.33
N GLN A 124 -4.61 -1.39 16.15
CA GLN A 124 -4.70 0.06 16.00
C GLN A 124 -6.07 0.59 16.38
N ARG A 125 -7.15 -0.05 15.90
CA ARG A 125 -8.53 0.31 16.28
C ARG A 125 -8.78 0.18 17.77
N ALA A 126 -8.24 -0.86 18.43
CA ALA A 126 -8.37 -1.04 19.87
C ALA A 126 -7.67 0.09 20.65
N VAL A 127 -6.48 0.49 20.22
CA VAL A 127 -5.74 1.61 20.84
C VAL A 127 -6.48 2.93 20.64
N GLU A 128 -7.02 3.20 19.44
CA GLU A 128 -7.80 4.40 19.16
C GLU A 128 -9.08 4.44 20.02
N ALA A 129 -9.79 3.34 20.12
CA ALA A 129 -10.98 3.23 20.96
C ALA A 129 -10.67 3.49 22.45
N GLN A 130 -9.54 2.97 22.97
CA GLN A 130 -9.09 3.23 24.33
C GLN A 130 -8.69 4.69 24.55
N ALA A 131 -8.04 5.32 23.56
CA ALA A 131 -7.66 6.73 23.60
C ALA A 131 -8.90 7.64 23.71
N LEU A 132 -9.95 7.33 22.94
CA LEU A 132 -11.23 8.05 22.98
C LEU A 132 -11.99 7.84 24.30
N ALA A 133 -11.94 6.62 24.86
CA ALA A 133 -12.61 6.29 26.11
C ALA A 133 -11.90 6.89 27.34
N ASN A 134 -10.60 7.18 27.28
CA ASN A 134 -9.81 7.64 28.42
C ASN A 134 -8.81 8.75 28.04
N PRO A 135 -9.29 9.95 27.65
CA PRO A 135 -8.43 11.02 27.12
C PRO A 135 -7.40 11.55 28.12
N GLN A 136 -7.62 11.38 29.43
CA GLN A 136 -6.71 11.86 30.49
C GLN A 136 -5.39 11.07 30.55
N VAL A 137 -5.40 9.79 30.18
CA VAL A 137 -4.19 8.95 30.20
C VAL A 137 -3.24 9.34 29.07
N PHE A 138 -3.76 9.81 27.94
CA PHE A 138 -2.97 10.19 26.77
C PHE A 138 -2.49 11.64 26.78
N ALA A 139 -3.23 12.57 27.43
CA ALA A 139 -2.81 13.96 27.59
C ALA A 139 -1.54 14.09 28.46
N GLY A 140 -1.36 13.22 29.45
CA GLY A 140 -0.18 13.21 30.32
C GLY A 140 1.13 12.77 29.63
N SER A 141 1.07 12.01 28.55
CA SER A 141 2.27 11.55 27.82
C SER A 141 2.77 12.58 26.81
N ALA A 142 1.90 13.42 26.26
CA ALA A 142 2.27 14.49 25.33
C ALA A 142 3.02 15.63 26.03
N LEU A 143 2.59 16.00 27.25
CA LEU A 143 3.22 17.07 28.03
C LEU A 143 4.64 16.72 28.53
N ARG A 144 4.99 15.43 28.67
CA ARG A 144 6.35 15.02 29.08
C ARG A 144 7.37 15.08 27.93
N ARG A 145 6.93 15.16 26.68
CA ARG A 145 7.86 15.27 25.51
C ARG A 145 8.30 16.69 25.23
N THR A 146 7.50 17.71 25.55
CA THR A 146 7.83 19.13 25.30
C THR A 146 8.81 19.71 26.31
N SER A 147 8.83 19.22 27.56
CA SER A 147 9.74 19.73 28.61
C SER A 147 11.19 19.27 28.47
N ARG A 148 11.51 18.33 27.55
CA ARG A 148 12.89 17.86 27.33
C ARG A 148 13.59 18.52 26.11
N ALA A 149 12.88 19.34 25.34
CA ALA A 149 13.41 19.95 24.11
C ALA A 149 13.99 21.36 24.29
N GLU A 150 13.79 22.03 25.45
CA GLU A 150 14.23 23.43 25.65
C GLU A 150 15.63 23.62 26.22
N GLY A 151 16.46 22.58 26.22
CA GLY A 151 17.79 22.60 26.85
C GLY A 151 19.01 22.63 25.90
N ARG A 152 18.86 22.84 24.59
CA ARG A 152 20.02 22.93 23.69
C ARG A 152 20.12 24.27 22.98
N LYS A 153 20.95 25.13 23.52
CA LYS A 153 21.36 26.43 22.96
C LYS A 153 22.03 26.25 21.60
N SER A 154 21.60 27.08 20.68
CA SER A 154 22.10 27.28 19.33
C SER A 154 23.59 27.65 19.30
N THR A 155 24.35 26.96 18.43
CA THR A 155 25.54 27.53 17.80
C THR A 155 25.29 27.59 16.30
N SER A 156 25.14 28.81 15.85
CA SER A 156 24.95 29.21 14.45
C SER A 156 26.21 28.92 13.65
N ARG A 157 26.11 28.12 12.60
CA ARG A 157 27.10 28.11 11.52
C ARG A 157 26.43 28.54 10.23
N LYS A 158 26.84 29.71 9.75
CA LYS A 158 26.44 30.28 8.47
C LYS A 158 27.05 29.45 7.35
N GLU A 159 26.23 28.88 6.47
CA GLU A 159 26.66 28.45 5.15
C GLU A 159 25.87 29.18 4.06
N LYS A 160 26.61 29.61 3.02
CA LYS A 160 26.15 30.44 1.91
C LYS A 160 25.35 29.64 0.89
N PRO A 161 24.44 30.26 0.12
CA PRO A 161 23.68 29.58 -0.92
C PRO A 161 24.51 29.36 -2.19
N VAL A 162 24.39 28.20 -2.78
CA VAL A 162 24.88 27.89 -4.12
C VAL A 162 23.69 27.86 -5.06
N GLU A 163 23.64 28.83 -5.96
CA GLU A 163 22.77 28.85 -7.12
C GLU A 163 23.25 27.81 -8.14
N ALA A 164 22.36 26.98 -8.62
CA ALA A 164 22.53 26.32 -9.92
C ALA A 164 21.18 26.28 -10.67
N ARG A 165 21.14 27.11 -11.70
CA ARG A 165 20.15 27.09 -12.77
C ARG A 165 20.32 25.80 -13.60
N THR A 166 19.25 25.11 -13.92
CA THR A 166 19.10 24.52 -15.26
C THR A 166 17.61 24.40 -15.59
N ARG A 167 17.21 25.15 -16.61
CA ARG A 167 15.96 24.99 -17.34
C ARG A 167 16.11 23.76 -18.24
N ILE A 168 15.13 22.89 -18.26
CA ILE A 168 14.83 22.07 -19.43
C ILE A 168 13.32 22.07 -19.66
N SER A 169 12.99 22.29 -20.91
CA SER A 169 11.70 22.59 -21.51
C SER A 169 10.74 21.42 -21.50
N ALA A 170 9.45 21.77 -21.52
CA ALA A 170 8.32 20.90 -21.82
C ALA A 170 8.31 20.53 -23.31
N GLU A 171 7.82 19.31 -23.60
CA GLU A 171 7.00 18.97 -24.79
C GLU A 171 6.39 17.60 -24.58
N SER A 172 5.15 17.57 -24.56
CA SER A 172 4.04 17.18 -25.46
C SER A 172 3.70 15.69 -25.45
N SER A 173 2.46 15.47 -24.99
CA SER A 173 1.39 14.73 -25.66
C SER A 173 1.63 13.29 -26.12
N SER A 174 0.89 12.35 -25.52
CA SER A 174 0.00 11.52 -26.36
C SER A 174 -1.04 10.78 -25.51
N GLU A 175 -2.25 10.88 -25.96
CA GLU A 175 -3.45 10.16 -25.57
C GLU A 175 -3.19 8.65 -25.48
N LEU A 176 -3.51 8.06 -24.36
CA LEU A 176 -3.77 6.63 -24.28
C LEU A 176 -5.15 6.41 -23.69
N SER A 177 -5.98 5.88 -24.57
CA SER A 177 -7.36 5.45 -24.38
C SER A 177 -7.59 4.71 -23.08
N SER A 178 -8.63 5.15 -22.37
CA SER A 178 -9.25 4.49 -21.21
C SER A 178 -9.72 3.07 -21.57
N VAL A 179 -9.00 2.06 -21.17
CA VAL A 179 -9.50 0.70 -21.13
C VAL A 179 -10.17 0.50 -19.77
N SER A 180 -11.49 0.60 -19.77
CA SER A 180 -12.32 0.29 -18.60
C SER A 180 -12.23 -1.20 -18.27
N CYS A 181 -11.75 -1.54 -17.10
CA CYS A 181 -11.68 -2.90 -16.56
C CYS A 181 -13.00 -3.36 -15.91
N ALA A 182 -14.11 -2.76 -16.31
CA ALA A 182 -15.42 -3.09 -15.76
C ALA A 182 -16.02 -4.33 -16.44
N ALA A 183 -15.76 -5.51 -15.89
CA ALA A 183 -16.59 -6.68 -16.11
C ALA A 183 -17.05 -7.22 -14.74
N PRO A 184 -18.37 -7.39 -14.51
CA PRO A 184 -18.89 -7.89 -13.25
C PRO A 184 -18.48 -9.36 -13.06
N VAL A 185 -17.96 -9.67 -11.88
CA VAL A 185 -17.66 -11.05 -11.47
C VAL A 185 -18.99 -11.74 -11.13
N SER A 186 -19.69 -12.21 -12.16
CA SER A 186 -20.85 -13.10 -12.00
C SER A 186 -20.53 -14.42 -12.69
N SER A 187 -20.60 -15.48 -11.92
CA SER A 187 -20.46 -16.90 -12.30
C SER A 187 -19.07 -17.40 -12.74
N VAL A 188 -18.28 -17.81 -11.76
CA VAL A 188 -17.11 -18.66 -12.00
C VAL A 188 -17.56 -20.12 -11.90
N HIS A 189 -17.67 -20.79 -13.05
CA HIS A 189 -17.69 -22.24 -13.10
C HIS A 189 -16.29 -22.75 -12.72
N SER A 190 -16.26 -23.65 -11.73
CA SER A 190 -15.05 -24.33 -11.24
C SER A 190 -14.30 -24.99 -12.38
N ILE A 191 -13.21 -24.38 -12.80
CA ILE A 191 -12.21 -25.04 -13.64
C ILE A 191 -11.07 -25.43 -12.71
N ASN A 192 -10.84 -26.72 -12.56
CA ASN A 192 -9.73 -27.31 -11.80
C ASN A 192 -8.39 -26.83 -12.37
N PHE A 193 -7.83 -25.80 -11.75
CA PHE A 193 -6.60 -25.12 -12.20
C PHE A 193 -5.32 -25.73 -11.58
N LEU A 194 -5.44 -26.69 -10.66
CA LEU A 194 -4.31 -27.25 -9.92
C LEU A 194 -3.41 -28.23 -10.74
N GLU A 195 -3.78 -28.60 -11.96
CA GLU A 195 -3.02 -29.61 -12.73
C GLU A 195 -1.92 -29.04 -13.65
N ARG A 196 -1.73 -27.75 -13.76
CA ARG A 196 -0.78 -27.17 -14.73
C ARG A 196 0.60 -26.77 -14.20
N PHE A 197 0.86 -26.88 -12.92
CA PHE A 197 2.17 -26.61 -12.36
C PHE A 197 2.83 -27.88 -11.78
N HIS A 198 3.09 -28.87 -12.65
CA HIS A 198 4.14 -29.83 -12.38
C HIS A 198 5.47 -29.21 -12.76
N TYR A 199 6.16 -28.67 -11.78
CA TYR A 199 7.56 -28.30 -11.87
C TYR A 199 8.35 -29.62 -11.97
N LYS A 200 8.97 -29.91 -13.12
CA LYS A 200 9.98 -30.95 -13.23
C LYS A 200 11.21 -30.48 -12.47
N GLY A 201 11.58 -31.29 -11.47
CA GLY A 201 12.78 -31.13 -10.65
C GLY A 201 14.09 -31.28 -11.41
#